data_b0fa7e7eb2394c849209fd215e315765
#
_entry.id   b0fa7e7eb2394c849209fd215e315765
#
_cell.length_a   1.000
_cell.length_b   1.000
_cell.length_c   1.000
_cell.angle_alpha   90.00
_cell.angle_beta   90.00
_cell.angle_gamma   90.00
#
_symmetry.space_group_name_H-M   'P 1'
#
loop_
_entity.id
_entity.type
_entity.pdbx_description
1 polymer ?
#
loop_
_entity_poly.entity_id
_entity_poly.type
_entity_poly.pdbx_seq_one_letter_code
_entity_poly.pdbx_strand_id
1 'polypeptide(L)'
;MKILPLYPDIPAYLKKRGLEKKFEKKRALFEQNPFHPNLDTELLEPKHMRIWSFRVDKKYRAIFIFRDKNAIEIIEVNNHYQ
;
A
#
# COMPACT_ATOMS: atom_id res chain seq x y z
N MET A 1 -4.65 7.79 -9.78
CA MET A 1 -4.82 7.71 -8.31
C MET A 1 -3.57 8.23 -7.63
N LYS A 2 -3.72 9.16 -6.72
CA LYS A 2 -2.59 9.77 -6.04
C LYS A 2 -2.33 9.08 -4.71
N ILE A 3 -1.05 8.80 -4.42
CA ILE A 3 -0.63 8.38 -3.09
C ILE A 3 -0.10 9.61 -2.37
N LEU A 4 -0.72 9.96 -1.25
CA LEU A 4 -0.31 11.11 -0.45
C LEU A 4 1.10 10.90 0.11
N PRO A 5 1.81 11.99 0.50
CA PRO A 5 3.15 11.84 1.08
C PRO A 5 3.17 10.84 2.23
N LEU A 6 4.21 10.01 2.27
CA LEU A 6 4.33 8.96 3.27
C LEU A 6 4.70 9.54 4.64
N TYR A 7 4.16 8.95 5.70
CA TYR A 7 4.64 9.23 7.06
C TYR A 7 6.11 8.83 7.16
N PRO A 8 6.94 9.59 7.89
CA PRO A 8 8.40 9.35 7.92
C PRO A 8 8.83 7.95 8.33
N ASP A 9 8.05 7.28 9.16
CA ASP A 9 8.36 5.91 9.59
C ASP A 9 8.22 4.89 8.47
N ILE A 10 7.42 5.19 7.42
CA ILE A 10 7.22 4.26 6.32
C ILE A 10 8.46 4.12 5.45
N PRO A 11 9.06 5.20 4.92
CA PRO A 11 10.32 5.06 4.20
C PRO A 11 11.43 4.41 5.01
N ALA A 12 11.50 4.73 6.31
CA ALA A 12 12.48 4.11 7.20
C ALA A 12 12.26 2.59 7.31
N TYR A 13 11.02 2.17 7.45
CA TYR A 13 10.66 0.75 7.49
C TYR A 13 11.05 0.04 6.19
N LEU A 14 10.73 0.64 5.05
CA LEU A 14 11.05 0.07 3.75
C LEU A 14 12.55 -0.06 3.53
N LYS A 15 13.30 0.98 3.90
CA LYS A 15 14.74 0.98 3.76
C LYS A 15 15.39 -0.11 4.60
N LYS A 16 14.97 -0.22 5.85
CA LYS A 16 15.51 -1.21 6.78
C LYS A 16 15.34 -2.64 6.27
N ARG A 17 14.29 -2.90 5.51
CA ARG A 17 13.96 -4.23 5.01
C ARG A 17 14.31 -4.45 3.54
N GLY A 18 14.96 -3.45 2.91
CA GLY A 18 15.34 -3.57 1.51
C GLY A 18 14.15 -3.61 0.55
N LEU A 19 13.06 -2.94 0.91
CA LEU A 19 11.81 -2.98 0.14
C LEU A 19 11.61 -1.77 -0.77
N GLU A 20 12.53 -0.81 -0.75
CA GLU A 20 12.35 0.46 -1.45
C GLU A 20 12.04 0.31 -2.94
N LYS A 21 12.82 -0.50 -3.64
CA LYS A 21 12.63 -0.70 -5.08
C LYS A 21 11.31 -1.40 -5.39
N LYS A 22 10.98 -2.42 -4.61
CA LYS A 22 9.73 -3.15 -4.78
C LYS A 22 8.53 -2.25 -4.53
N PHE A 23 8.60 -1.44 -3.49
CA PHE A 23 7.54 -0.49 -3.18
C PHE A 23 7.35 0.52 -4.31
N GLU A 24 8.43 1.10 -4.84
CA GLU A 24 8.33 2.09 -5.92
C GLU A 24 7.71 1.49 -7.18
N LYS A 25 8.02 0.24 -7.51
CA LYS A 25 7.37 -0.43 -8.63
C LYS A 25 5.86 -0.56 -8.42
N LYS A 26 5.47 -1.00 -7.23
CA LYS A 26 4.05 -1.18 -6.91
C LYS A 26 3.33 0.16 -6.82
N ARG A 27 4.00 1.17 -6.30
CA ARG A 27 3.46 2.52 -6.26
C ARG A 27 3.13 3.03 -7.65
N ALA A 28 4.04 2.86 -8.60
CA ALA A 28 3.81 3.28 -9.98
C ALA A 28 2.61 2.57 -10.60
N LEU A 29 2.49 1.26 -10.37
CA LEU A 29 1.33 0.50 -10.84
C LEU A 29 0.04 1.01 -10.20
N PHE A 30 0.07 1.24 -8.90
CA PHE A 30 -1.10 1.72 -8.16
C PHE A 30 -1.58 3.07 -8.68
N GLU A 31 -0.65 3.98 -8.96
CA GLU A 31 -1.01 5.29 -9.46
C GLU A 31 -1.68 5.23 -10.82
N GLN A 32 -1.32 4.25 -11.64
CA GLN A 32 -1.97 4.03 -12.94
C GLN A 32 -3.31 3.31 -12.79
N ASN A 33 -3.34 2.28 -11.95
CA ASN A 33 -4.53 1.46 -11.73
C ASN A 33 -4.48 0.79 -10.37
N PRO A 34 -5.22 1.32 -9.38
CA PRO A 34 -5.20 0.75 -8.01
C PRO A 34 -5.58 -0.72 -7.92
N PHE A 35 -6.27 -1.23 -8.93
CA PHE A 35 -6.72 -2.62 -8.96
C PHE A 35 -5.97 -3.46 -9.98
N HIS A 36 -4.76 -3.02 -10.36
CA HIS A 36 -3.91 -3.83 -11.22
C HIS A 36 -3.68 -5.21 -10.58
N PRO A 37 -3.76 -6.30 -11.37
CA PRO A 37 -3.64 -7.66 -10.83
C PRO A 37 -2.39 -7.91 -9.99
N ASN A 38 -1.26 -7.31 -10.36
CA ASN A 38 -0.01 -7.50 -9.62
C ASN A 38 -0.01 -6.87 -8.22
N LEU A 39 -1.00 -6.05 -7.92
CA LEU A 39 -1.12 -5.42 -6.59
C LEU A 39 -1.92 -6.27 -5.63
N ASP A 40 -2.75 -7.16 -6.14
CA ASP A 40 -3.64 -7.97 -5.30
C ASP A 40 -4.35 -7.11 -4.26
N THR A 41 -4.96 -6.02 -4.73
CA THR A 41 -5.62 -5.05 -3.86
C THR A 41 -6.84 -5.66 -3.20
N GLU A 42 -6.92 -5.54 -1.88
CA GLU A 42 -7.98 -6.17 -1.08
C GLU A 42 -8.60 -5.20 -0.09
N LEU A 43 -9.92 -5.33 0.08
CA LEU A 43 -10.61 -4.71 1.20
C LEU A 43 -10.49 -5.65 2.41
N LEU A 44 -9.88 -5.15 3.50
CA LEU A 44 -9.61 -5.96 4.68
C LEU A 44 -10.86 -6.13 5.56
N GLU A 45 -10.87 -7.21 6.34
CA GLU A 45 -11.91 -7.43 7.34
C GLU A 45 -11.62 -6.62 8.62
N PRO A 46 -12.61 -6.08 9.31
CA PRO A 46 -14.02 -6.04 8.91
C PRO A 46 -14.27 -4.98 7.85
N LYS A 47 -15.04 -5.33 6.83
CA LYS A 47 -15.21 -4.51 5.63
C LYS A 47 -15.74 -3.11 5.88
N HIS A 48 -16.55 -2.95 6.92
CA HIS A 48 -17.12 -1.62 7.22
C HIS A 48 -16.08 -0.59 7.63
N MET A 49 -14.89 -1.02 8.04
CA MET A 49 -13.82 -0.10 8.41
C MET A 49 -13.17 0.55 7.18
N ARG A 50 -13.41 0.00 5.99
CA ARG A 50 -12.91 0.53 4.72
C ARG A 50 -11.39 0.69 4.70
N ILE A 51 -10.69 -0.30 5.25
CA ILE A 51 -9.23 -0.37 5.24
C ILE A 51 -8.82 -1.37 4.17
N TRP A 52 -7.89 -0.96 3.32
CA TRP A 52 -7.45 -1.73 2.16
C TRP A 52 -5.98 -2.09 2.26
N SER A 53 -5.53 -3.01 1.42
CA SER A 53 -4.11 -3.27 1.27
C SER A 53 -3.76 -3.57 -0.18
N PHE A 54 -2.49 -3.30 -0.53
CA PHE A 54 -1.94 -3.82 -1.78
C PHE A 54 -0.60 -4.49 -1.50
N ARG A 55 -0.23 -5.42 -2.38
CA ARG A 55 0.99 -6.21 -2.23
C ARG A 55 2.23 -5.40 -2.59
N VAL A 56 3.19 -5.34 -1.67
CA VAL A 56 4.53 -4.80 -1.96
C VAL A 56 5.41 -5.93 -2.50
N ASP A 57 5.40 -7.09 -1.81
CA ASP A 57 6.03 -8.31 -2.29
C ASP A 57 5.30 -9.52 -1.68
N LYS A 58 5.92 -10.71 -1.72
CA LYS A 58 5.29 -11.93 -1.22
C LYS A 58 4.89 -11.87 0.25
N LYS A 59 5.66 -11.13 1.06
CA LYS A 59 5.44 -11.07 2.51
C LYS A 59 4.78 -9.79 2.98
N TYR A 60 5.02 -8.69 2.29
CA TYR A 60 4.69 -7.36 2.80
C TYR A 60 3.57 -6.74 2.01
N ARG A 61 2.68 -6.06 2.73
CA ARG A 61 1.56 -5.34 2.13
C ARG A 61 1.53 -3.91 2.67
N ALA A 62 1.11 -2.98 1.82
CA ALA A 62 0.87 -1.59 2.20
C ALA A 62 -0.60 -1.45 2.57
N ILE A 63 -0.85 -0.98 3.78
CA ILE A 63 -2.19 -0.79 4.32
C ILE A 63 -2.60 0.65 4.07
N PHE A 64 -3.75 0.87 3.48
CA PHE A 64 -4.14 2.23 3.09
C PHE A 64 -5.64 2.48 3.25
N ILE A 65 -5.99 3.76 3.27
CA ILE A 65 -7.37 4.22 3.26
C ILE A 65 -7.56 5.25 2.15
N PHE A 66 -8.78 5.35 1.63
CA PHE A 66 -9.12 6.40 0.68
C PHE A 66 -9.40 7.67 1.45
N ARG A 67 -8.71 8.76 1.09
CA ARG A 67 -8.99 10.08 1.65
C ARG A 67 -10.09 10.78 0.85
N ASP A 68 -10.09 10.54 -0.46
CA ASP A 68 -11.17 10.93 -1.34
C ASP A 68 -11.14 9.99 -2.55
N LYS A 69 -11.93 10.25 -3.58
CA LYS A 69 -12.01 9.33 -4.72
C LYS A 69 -10.74 9.30 -5.58
N ASN A 70 -9.82 10.26 -5.37
CA ASN A 70 -8.61 10.38 -6.19
C ASN A 70 -7.32 10.25 -5.39
N ALA A 71 -7.39 10.05 -4.08
CA ALA A 71 -6.20 10.02 -3.23
C ALA A 71 -6.32 9.00 -2.11
N ILE A 72 -5.20 8.33 -1.83
CA ILE A 72 -5.11 7.40 -0.70
C ILE A 72 -3.97 7.81 0.22
N GLU A 73 -4.09 7.35 1.46
CA GLU A 73 -3.05 7.53 2.47
C GLU A 73 -2.60 6.14 2.92
N ILE A 74 -1.28 5.89 2.84
CA ILE A 74 -0.72 4.65 3.36
C ILE A 74 -0.49 4.86 4.85
N ILE A 75 -1.10 4.00 5.66
CA ILE A 75 -1.02 4.11 7.11
C ILE A 75 0.02 3.17 7.72
N GLU A 76 0.40 2.11 7.01
CA GLU A 76 1.34 1.14 7.52
C GLU A 76 1.82 0.23 6.39
N VAL A 77 3.04 -0.31 6.54
CA VAL A 77 3.52 -1.42 5.74
C VAL A 77 3.90 -2.51 6.71
N ASN A 78 3.39 -3.71 6.52
CA ASN A 78 3.71 -4.83 7.41
C ASN A 78 3.55 -6.17 6.69
N ASN A 79 3.81 -7.26 7.43
CA ASN A 79 3.70 -8.62 6.91
C ASN A 79 2.64 -9.46 7.66
N HIS A 80 1.70 -8.82 8.31
CA HIS A 80 0.67 -9.51 9.10
C HIS A 80 -0.44 -10.10 8.24
N TYR A 81 -0.65 -9.58 7.03
CA TYR A 81 -1.72 -10.02 6.14
C TYR A 81 -1.13 -10.85 5.00
N GLN A 82 -1.29 -12.13 5.09
CA GLN A 82 -0.76 -13.04 4.08
C GLN A 82 -1.86 -13.79 3.38
#